data_4ee44f86a00daa530b602b9280e25629
#
_entry.id   4ee44f86a00daa530b602b9280e25629
#
_cell.length_a   1.000
_cell.length_b   1.000
_cell.length_c   1.000
_cell.angle_alpha   90.00
_cell.angle_beta   90.00
_cell.angle_gamma   90.00
#
_symmetry.space_group_name_H-M   'P 1'
#
loop_
_entity.id
_entity.type
_entity.pdbx_description
1 polymer ?
#
loop_
_entity_poly.entity_id
_entity_poly.type
_entity_poly.pdbx_seq_one_letter_code
_entity_poly.pdbx_strand_id
1 'polypeptide(L)'
;WYGQNKEYAVTGQEPYDPQHIILPEIMKKNGYTTGMFGKWAGGYEGSTSTPDKRGVDEYFGYMCQFQAHLYYPNFLNSYSRAAGDTAVSRVVLEDNIRYPMSGDDYFKRTQYSADLIHQKALEWLDKQDGKQPFYGFLTYTLPHAELVQPNDSILKKYKKQFFHDKTWGGRSEE
;
A
#
# COMPACT_ATOMS: atom_id res chain seq x y z
N TRP A 1 -9.25 -2.73 -16.16
CA TRP A 1 -8.85 -3.98 -15.49
C TRP A 1 -7.84 -4.70 -16.33
N TYR A 2 -6.69 -4.14 -16.38
CA TYR A 2 -5.78 -4.44 -17.42
C TYR A 2 -4.70 -5.37 -16.91
N GLY A 3 -4.64 -6.51 -17.62
CA GLY A 3 -3.41 -7.24 -17.69
C GLY A 3 -2.90 -7.69 -16.34
N GLN A 4 -3.67 -8.53 -15.65
CA GLN A 4 -3.06 -9.45 -14.71
C GLN A 4 -2.24 -10.44 -15.52
N ASN A 5 -1.17 -9.96 -16.09
CA ASN A 5 -0.18 -10.88 -16.59
C ASN A 5 0.35 -11.64 -15.38
N LYS A 6 0.30 -12.97 -15.41
CA LYS A 6 0.81 -13.82 -14.33
C LYS A 6 2.25 -13.51 -13.95
N GLU A 7 3.01 -12.98 -14.89
CA GLU A 7 4.40 -12.53 -14.72
C GLU A 7 4.51 -11.34 -13.74
N TYR A 8 3.50 -10.46 -13.66
CA TYR A 8 3.51 -9.28 -12.81
C TYR A 8 2.70 -9.43 -11.52
N ALA A 9 2.06 -10.57 -11.32
CA ALA A 9 1.16 -10.81 -10.19
C ALA A 9 1.82 -10.61 -8.81
N VAL A 10 3.12 -10.77 -8.72
CA VAL A 10 3.89 -10.60 -7.46
C VAL A 10 4.57 -9.24 -7.40
N THR A 11 4.86 -8.60 -8.54
CA THR A 11 5.68 -7.38 -8.61
C THR A 11 4.91 -6.14 -9.01
N GLY A 12 3.70 -6.27 -9.56
CA GLY A 12 2.84 -5.16 -9.97
C GLY A 12 1.87 -5.52 -11.09
N GLN A 13 1.34 -4.50 -11.74
CA GLN A 13 0.41 -4.59 -12.86
C GLN A 13 1.07 -4.08 -14.13
N GLU A 14 0.31 -4.21 -15.24
CA GLU A 14 0.67 -3.57 -16.51
C GLU A 14 0.95 -2.08 -16.31
N PRO A 15 2.08 -1.55 -16.77
CA PRO A 15 2.39 -0.14 -16.67
C PRO A 15 1.38 0.72 -17.41
N TYR A 16 1.07 1.89 -16.86
CA TYR A 16 0.33 2.89 -17.64
C TYR A 16 1.10 3.26 -18.89
N ASP A 17 0.38 3.45 -19.97
CA ASP A 17 0.96 3.98 -21.22
C ASP A 17 1.68 5.32 -20.92
N PRO A 18 2.95 5.45 -21.27
CA PRO A 18 3.72 6.69 -21.03
C PRO A 18 3.13 7.93 -21.71
N GLN A 19 2.32 7.75 -22.76
CA GLN A 19 1.64 8.86 -23.45
C GLN A 19 0.45 9.42 -22.66
N HIS A 20 -0.10 8.65 -21.73
CA HIS A 20 -1.19 9.10 -20.88
C HIS A 20 -0.64 9.81 -19.63
N ILE A 21 -0.90 11.11 -19.56
CA ILE A 21 -0.55 11.93 -18.39
C ILE A 21 -1.54 11.61 -17.28
N ILE A 22 -1.01 11.30 -16.09
CA ILE A 22 -1.81 11.02 -14.89
C ILE A 22 -1.79 12.20 -13.92
N LEU A 23 -2.77 12.22 -13.02
CA LEU A 23 -2.99 13.37 -12.14
C LEU A 23 -1.76 13.78 -11.30
N PRO A 24 -0.97 12.86 -10.70
CA PRO A 24 0.24 13.26 -9.98
C PRO A 24 1.25 14.05 -10.84
N GLU A 25 1.40 13.70 -12.12
CA GLU A 25 2.29 14.40 -13.05
C GLU A 25 1.78 15.84 -13.32
N ILE A 26 0.47 16.01 -13.45
CA ILE A 26 -0.15 17.33 -13.63
C ILE A 26 0.09 18.18 -12.38
N MET A 27 -0.17 17.62 -11.19
CA MET A 27 0.04 18.33 -9.92
C MET A 27 1.50 18.72 -9.74
N LYS A 28 2.43 17.79 -9.98
CA LYS A 28 3.87 18.05 -9.92
C LYS A 28 4.29 19.17 -10.86
N LYS A 29 3.82 19.14 -12.10
CA LYS A 29 4.11 20.17 -13.12
C LYS A 29 3.59 21.56 -12.73
N ASN A 30 2.53 21.61 -11.92
CA ASN A 30 1.95 22.85 -11.42
C ASN A 30 2.50 23.27 -10.03
N GLY A 31 3.62 22.72 -9.61
CA GLY A 31 4.33 23.16 -8.41
C GLY A 31 3.82 22.55 -7.10
N TYR A 32 3.03 21.48 -7.15
CA TYR A 32 2.61 20.77 -5.96
C TYR A 32 3.71 19.81 -5.47
N THR A 33 3.88 19.72 -4.16
CA THR A 33 4.52 18.56 -3.55
C THR A 33 3.56 17.38 -3.59
N THR A 34 4.02 16.21 -4.05
CA THR A 34 3.13 15.08 -4.31
C THR A 34 3.48 13.88 -3.44
N GLY A 35 2.50 13.37 -2.72
CA GLY A 35 2.63 12.14 -1.90
C GLY A 35 1.55 11.13 -2.24
N MET A 36 1.91 9.84 -2.24
CA MET A 36 0.96 8.77 -2.45
C MET A 36 1.21 7.64 -1.44
N PHE A 37 0.13 7.23 -0.74
CA PHE A 37 0.20 6.25 0.34
C PHE A 37 -0.88 5.18 0.16
N GLY A 38 -0.45 3.94 -0.05
CA GLY A 38 -1.34 2.82 -0.30
C GLY A 38 -1.05 2.08 -1.60
N LYS A 39 -2.08 1.68 -2.31
CA LYS A 39 -1.98 0.87 -3.52
C LYS A 39 -1.71 1.70 -4.78
N TRP A 40 -0.63 1.38 -5.49
CA TRP A 40 -0.29 2.00 -6.77
C TRP A 40 -1.07 1.39 -7.94
N ALA A 41 -0.86 0.11 -8.19
CA ALA A 41 -1.53 -0.67 -9.24
C ALA A 41 -1.38 -0.13 -10.68
N GLY A 42 -0.36 0.65 -10.97
CA GLY A 42 -0.13 1.27 -12.29
C GLY A 42 1.21 0.91 -12.93
N GLY A 43 1.85 -0.15 -12.46
CA GLY A 43 3.13 -0.63 -12.94
C GLY A 43 3.74 -1.67 -12.00
N TYR A 44 4.96 -2.06 -12.27
CA TYR A 44 5.76 -2.99 -11.47
C TYR A 44 7.16 -2.41 -11.23
N GLU A 45 7.89 -2.96 -10.27
CA GLU A 45 9.26 -2.53 -9.95
C GLU A 45 10.15 -2.55 -11.19
N GLY A 46 10.81 -1.43 -11.47
CA GLY A 46 11.65 -1.26 -12.66
C GLY A 46 10.92 -0.87 -13.94
N SER A 47 9.57 -0.89 -13.97
CA SER A 47 8.79 -0.47 -15.13
C SER A 47 8.90 1.03 -15.42
N THR A 48 8.33 1.47 -16.53
CA THR A 48 8.24 2.88 -16.92
C THR A 48 7.21 3.66 -16.13
N SER A 49 6.37 2.98 -15.33
CA SER A 49 5.24 3.58 -14.63
C SER A 49 5.26 3.27 -13.14
N THR A 50 6.41 3.47 -12.51
CA THR A 50 6.56 3.48 -11.05
C THR A 50 6.25 4.88 -10.49
N PRO A 51 5.86 5.05 -9.22
CA PRO A 51 5.53 6.35 -8.63
C PRO A 51 6.59 7.43 -8.86
N ASP A 52 7.88 7.11 -8.67
CA ASP A 52 9.02 7.99 -8.89
C ASP A 52 9.10 8.57 -10.32
N LYS A 53 8.65 7.79 -11.32
CA LYS A 53 8.64 8.18 -12.74
C LYS A 53 7.35 8.89 -13.16
N ARG A 54 6.32 8.84 -12.34
CA ARG A 54 4.98 9.34 -12.66
C ARG A 54 4.55 10.49 -11.75
N GLY A 55 5.52 11.33 -11.38
CA GLY A 55 5.26 12.60 -10.72
C GLY A 55 4.99 12.53 -9.22
N VAL A 56 5.30 11.43 -8.55
CA VAL A 56 5.19 11.27 -7.09
C VAL A 56 6.54 11.58 -6.43
N ASP A 57 6.54 12.42 -5.40
CA ASP A 57 7.74 12.78 -4.62
C ASP A 57 7.95 11.87 -3.42
N GLU A 58 6.86 11.41 -2.81
CA GLU A 58 6.89 10.51 -1.67
C GLU A 58 5.89 9.38 -1.88
N TYR A 59 6.35 8.14 -1.75
CA TYR A 59 5.51 6.96 -1.90
C TYR A 59 5.78 5.94 -0.81
N PHE A 60 4.70 5.39 -0.23
CA PHE A 60 4.80 4.22 0.63
C PHE A 60 3.55 3.36 0.51
N GLY A 61 3.72 2.07 0.14
CA GLY A 61 2.59 1.17 0.00
C GLY A 61 2.84 -0.05 -0.89
N TYR A 62 1.80 -0.49 -1.56
CA TYR A 62 1.81 -1.67 -2.42
C TYR A 62 1.97 -1.30 -3.89
N MET A 63 3.03 -1.77 -4.52
CA MET A 63 3.15 -1.68 -5.97
C MET A 63 2.10 -2.55 -6.67
N CYS A 64 1.90 -3.76 -6.16
CA CYS A 64 1.06 -4.79 -6.74
C CYS A 64 -0.34 -4.82 -6.12
N GLN A 65 -1.38 -4.87 -6.98
CA GLN A 65 -2.77 -4.99 -6.52
C GLN A 65 -3.04 -6.32 -5.80
N PHE A 66 -2.43 -7.42 -6.22
CA PHE A 66 -2.59 -8.72 -5.54
C PHE A 66 -1.98 -8.72 -4.16
N GLN A 67 -0.78 -8.16 -4.04
CA GLN A 67 -0.13 -8.01 -2.74
C GLN A 67 -0.97 -7.14 -1.79
N ALA A 68 -1.70 -6.16 -2.33
CA ALA A 68 -2.57 -5.29 -1.56
C ALA A 68 -3.81 -5.98 -0.96
N HIS A 69 -4.06 -7.24 -1.29
CA HIS A 69 -5.03 -8.09 -0.59
C HIS A 69 -4.49 -8.65 0.73
N LEU A 70 -3.20 -8.50 0.99
CA LEU A 70 -2.53 -9.03 2.17
C LEU A 70 -2.30 -7.89 3.15
N TYR A 71 -2.92 -7.94 4.31
CA TYR A 71 -2.75 -6.90 5.31
C TYR A 71 -1.49 -7.06 6.16
N TYR A 72 -0.86 -8.23 6.09
CA TYR A 72 0.44 -8.52 6.69
C TYR A 72 1.42 -9.01 5.60
N PRO A 73 1.80 -8.14 4.65
CA PRO A 73 2.75 -8.49 3.61
C PRO A 73 4.15 -8.64 4.18
N ASN A 74 5.02 -9.37 3.50
CA ASN A 74 6.42 -9.48 3.87
C ASN A 74 7.29 -8.31 3.39
N PHE A 75 6.76 -7.43 2.57
CA PHE A 75 7.38 -6.15 2.21
C PHE A 75 6.34 -5.13 1.72
N LEU A 76 6.70 -3.86 1.79
CA LEU A 76 6.05 -2.75 1.11
C LEU A 76 7.08 -2.03 0.23
N ASN A 77 6.61 -1.15 -0.63
CA ASN A 77 7.48 -0.34 -1.48
C ASN A 77 7.55 1.09 -0.96
N SER A 78 8.71 1.71 -1.08
CA SER A 78 8.99 3.08 -0.63
C SER A 78 9.77 3.84 -1.67
N TYR A 79 9.53 5.15 -1.74
CA TYR A 79 10.31 6.11 -2.48
C TYR A 79 10.20 7.49 -1.82
N SER A 80 11.31 8.19 -1.66
CA SER A 80 11.35 9.56 -1.16
C SER A 80 12.38 10.36 -1.94
N ARG A 81 11.91 11.30 -2.75
CA ARG A 81 12.78 12.27 -3.46
C ARG A 81 13.58 13.10 -2.48
N ALA A 82 12.98 13.52 -1.37
CA ALA A 82 13.63 14.31 -0.34
C ALA A 82 14.75 13.56 0.38
N ALA A 83 14.65 12.24 0.48
CA ALA A 83 15.72 11.39 1.02
C ALA A 83 16.84 11.09 0.00
N GLY A 84 16.65 11.46 -1.27
CA GLY A 84 17.62 11.21 -2.34
C GLY A 84 17.47 9.86 -3.01
N ASP A 85 16.33 9.18 -2.84
CA ASP A 85 16.08 7.93 -3.53
C ASP A 85 16.07 8.13 -5.05
N THR A 86 16.66 7.21 -5.77
CA THR A 86 16.73 7.22 -7.24
C THR A 86 15.64 6.39 -7.90
N ALA A 87 15.04 5.46 -7.15
CA ALA A 87 13.95 4.59 -7.60
C ALA A 87 13.16 4.04 -6.41
N VAL A 88 11.97 3.51 -6.70
CA VAL A 88 11.20 2.74 -5.71
C VAL A 88 12.00 1.52 -5.26
N SER A 89 12.03 1.28 -3.95
CA SER A 89 12.71 0.16 -3.31
C SER A 89 11.76 -0.62 -2.39
N ARG A 90 12.18 -1.80 -1.93
CA ARG A 90 11.42 -2.60 -0.97
C ARG A 90 11.83 -2.30 0.45
N VAL A 91 10.82 -2.16 1.31
CA VAL A 91 10.98 -2.19 2.77
C VAL A 91 10.50 -3.55 3.26
N VAL A 92 11.42 -4.37 3.72
CA VAL A 92 11.12 -5.73 4.21
C VAL A 92 10.45 -5.62 5.58
N LEU A 93 9.41 -6.41 5.79
CA LEU A 93 8.66 -6.55 7.03
C LEU A 93 8.98 -7.94 7.62
N GLU A 94 10.13 -8.07 8.24
CA GLU A 94 10.74 -9.35 8.63
C GLU A 94 9.87 -10.17 9.60
N ASP A 95 9.08 -9.48 10.43
CA ASP A 95 8.19 -10.12 11.39
C ASP A 95 6.84 -10.57 10.80
N ASN A 96 6.60 -10.32 9.51
CA ASN A 96 5.44 -10.82 8.80
C ASN A 96 5.82 -12.09 8.04
N ILE A 97 5.60 -13.26 8.63
CA ILE A 97 5.88 -14.54 7.97
C ILE A 97 4.62 -15.01 7.25
N ARG A 98 4.75 -15.17 5.94
CA ARG A 98 3.65 -15.58 5.08
C ARG A 98 3.57 -17.10 4.83
N TYR A 99 4.68 -17.83 4.89
CA TYR A 99 4.79 -19.26 4.56
C TYR A 99 5.98 -19.92 5.28
N PRO A 100 5.93 -21.20 5.57
CA PRO A 100 5.01 -22.23 5.10
C PRO A 100 3.64 -22.16 5.78
N MET A 101 2.59 -22.62 5.08
CA MET A 101 1.19 -22.60 5.53
C MET A 101 0.86 -23.66 6.60
N SER A 102 1.81 -24.07 7.41
CA SER A 102 1.61 -25.06 8.45
C SER A 102 2.44 -24.74 9.68
N GLY A 103 1.82 -24.77 10.84
CA GLY A 103 2.47 -24.54 12.13
C GLY A 103 2.30 -23.14 12.70
N ASP A 104 2.91 -22.89 13.84
CA ASP A 104 2.77 -21.64 14.61
C ASP A 104 3.29 -20.40 13.88
N ASP A 105 4.20 -20.56 12.92
CA ASP A 105 4.77 -19.46 12.13
C ASP A 105 3.76 -18.80 11.18
N TYR A 106 2.65 -19.49 10.84
CA TYR A 106 1.56 -18.93 10.06
C TYR A 106 0.94 -17.69 10.73
N PHE A 107 1.07 -17.56 12.04
CA PHE A 107 0.44 -16.51 12.85
C PHE A 107 1.37 -15.35 13.24
N LYS A 108 2.61 -15.33 12.80
CA LYS A 108 3.47 -14.15 12.98
C LYS A 108 3.00 -13.01 12.07
N ARG A 109 2.12 -12.17 12.61
CA ARG A 109 1.49 -11.02 11.96
C ARG A 109 1.64 -9.84 12.90
N THR A 110 2.80 -9.18 12.87
CA THR A 110 3.12 -8.11 13.81
C THR A 110 3.04 -6.72 13.19
N GLN A 111 3.32 -6.61 11.88
CA GLN A 111 3.37 -5.34 11.18
C GLN A 111 2.17 -5.19 10.24
N TYR A 112 1.10 -4.60 10.75
CA TYR A 112 -0.12 -4.34 9.99
C TYR A 112 0.10 -3.21 8.99
N SER A 113 -0.04 -3.50 7.72
CA SER A 113 0.30 -2.58 6.65
C SER A 113 -0.53 -1.30 6.63
N ALA A 114 -1.80 -1.38 7.02
CA ALA A 114 -2.65 -0.19 7.05
C ALA A 114 -2.15 0.84 8.07
N ASP A 115 -1.68 0.40 9.25
CA ASP A 115 -1.10 1.29 10.25
C ASP A 115 0.20 1.91 9.76
N LEU A 116 1.09 1.11 9.14
CA LEU A 116 2.35 1.60 8.59
C LEU A 116 2.13 2.63 7.48
N ILE A 117 1.20 2.35 6.56
CA ILE A 117 0.85 3.27 5.47
C ILE A 117 0.24 4.56 6.02
N HIS A 118 -0.67 4.44 6.99
CA HIS A 118 -1.29 5.58 7.63
C HIS A 118 -0.27 6.45 8.37
N GLN A 119 0.61 5.83 9.15
CA GLN A 119 1.68 6.54 9.84
C GLN A 119 2.59 7.31 8.86
N LYS A 120 2.99 6.67 7.75
CA LYS A 120 3.80 7.33 6.72
C LYS A 120 3.07 8.49 6.05
N ALA A 121 1.78 8.38 5.84
CA ALA A 121 0.96 9.47 5.32
C ALA A 121 0.92 10.66 6.28
N LEU A 122 0.75 10.41 7.58
CA LEU A 122 0.76 11.45 8.61
C LEU A 122 2.14 12.11 8.73
N GLU A 123 3.22 11.32 8.79
CA GLU A 123 4.60 11.83 8.81
C GLU A 123 4.91 12.73 7.60
N TRP A 124 4.33 12.43 6.45
CA TRP A 124 4.47 13.27 5.26
C TRP A 124 3.62 14.54 5.36
N LEU A 125 2.40 14.47 5.84
CA LEU A 125 1.52 15.63 6.05
C LEU A 125 2.11 16.62 7.05
N ASP A 126 2.68 16.14 8.13
CA ASP A 126 3.31 16.97 9.16
C ASP A 126 4.52 17.78 8.65
N LYS A 127 5.14 17.34 7.56
CA LYS A 127 6.24 18.06 6.90
C LYS A 127 5.76 19.19 5.99
N GLN A 128 4.46 19.29 5.71
CA GLN A 128 3.94 20.33 4.82
C GLN A 128 3.80 21.64 5.60
N ASP A 129 4.60 22.63 5.24
CA ASP A 129 4.70 23.93 5.96
C ASP A 129 3.66 24.97 5.52
N GLY A 130 2.79 24.62 4.59
CA GLY A 130 1.74 25.49 4.05
C GLY A 130 2.22 26.55 3.05
N LYS A 131 3.52 26.64 2.75
CA LYS A 131 4.06 27.60 1.77
C LYS A 131 3.93 27.10 0.34
N GLN A 132 4.00 25.79 0.16
CA GLN A 132 3.83 25.14 -1.14
C GLN A 132 2.57 24.28 -1.11
N PRO A 133 1.72 24.32 -2.15
CA PRO A 133 0.57 23.43 -2.22
C PRO A 133 1.03 21.97 -2.31
N PHE A 134 0.26 21.08 -1.75
CA PHE A 134 0.54 19.65 -1.82
C PHE A 134 -0.66 18.87 -2.38
N TYR A 135 -0.36 17.72 -2.96
CA TYR A 135 -1.31 16.72 -3.43
C TYR A 135 -1.02 15.39 -2.75
N GLY A 136 -1.88 15.01 -1.83
CA GLY A 136 -1.84 13.72 -1.15
C GLY A 136 -2.87 12.76 -1.74
N PHE A 137 -2.43 11.58 -2.20
CA PHE A 137 -3.30 10.54 -2.74
C PHE A 137 -3.25 9.30 -1.84
N LEU A 138 -4.33 9.13 -1.06
CA LEU A 138 -4.45 8.06 -0.07
C LEU A 138 -5.29 6.92 -0.65
N THR A 139 -4.62 5.85 -1.07
CA THR A 139 -5.23 4.67 -1.70
C THR A 139 -5.21 3.48 -0.75
N TYR A 140 -5.83 3.66 0.41
CA TYR A 140 -5.95 2.59 1.40
C TYR A 140 -6.64 1.36 0.83
N THR A 141 -6.22 0.19 1.30
CA THR A 141 -6.77 -1.09 0.84
C THR A 141 -8.03 -1.50 1.59
N LEU A 142 -8.26 -0.92 2.74
CA LEU A 142 -9.46 -1.17 3.56
C LEU A 142 -10.71 -0.50 2.98
N PRO A 143 -11.89 -1.12 3.11
CA PRO A 143 -12.18 -2.48 3.58
C PRO A 143 -12.18 -3.48 2.43
N HIS A 144 -11.12 -4.25 2.26
CA HIS A 144 -11.02 -5.27 1.22
C HIS A 144 -11.35 -6.67 1.76
N ALA A 145 -11.47 -7.66 0.86
CA ALA A 145 -11.96 -8.99 1.14
C ALA A 145 -11.06 -9.91 2.00
N GLU A 146 -9.81 -9.56 2.28
CA GLU A 146 -9.06 -10.24 3.34
C GLU A 146 -9.54 -9.71 4.69
N LEU A 147 -10.31 -10.53 5.44
CA LEU A 147 -10.90 -10.13 6.71
C LEU A 147 -9.92 -10.41 7.87
N VAL A 148 -8.70 -9.89 7.76
CA VAL A 148 -7.66 -10.04 8.78
C VAL A 148 -7.33 -8.70 9.39
N GLN A 149 -7.45 -8.59 10.71
CA GLN A 149 -7.28 -7.34 11.45
C GLN A 149 -6.36 -7.54 12.66
N PRO A 150 -5.71 -6.47 13.17
CA PRO A 150 -5.00 -6.53 14.43
C PRO A 150 -5.92 -6.95 15.58
N ASN A 151 -5.43 -7.78 16.49
CA ASN A 151 -6.16 -8.13 17.71
C ASN A 151 -6.01 -7.02 18.78
N ASP A 152 -6.52 -5.85 18.45
CA ASP A 152 -6.42 -4.65 19.26
C ASP A 152 -7.69 -4.34 20.08
N SER A 153 -7.72 -3.18 20.71
CA SER A 153 -8.87 -2.70 21.49
C SER A 153 -10.09 -2.38 20.62
N ILE A 154 -9.87 -1.97 19.37
CA ILE A 154 -10.93 -1.62 18.43
C ILE A 154 -11.65 -2.90 18.02
N LEU A 155 -10.92 -3.91 17.56
CA LEU A 155 -11.50 -5.20 17.22
C LEU A 155 -12.25 -5.83 18.39
N LYS A 156 -11.66 -5.81 19.60
CA LYS A 156 -12.30 -6.31 20.82
C LYS A 156 -13.61 -5.61 21.15
N LYS A 157 -13.69 -4.30 20.91
CA LYS A 157 -14.92 -3.52 21.08
C LYS A 157 -16.02 -3.97 20.12
N TYR A 158 -15.68 -4.13 18.84
CA TYR A 158 -16.67 -4.49 17.82
C TYR A 158 -17.07 -5.97 17.85
N LYS A 159 -16.16 -6.89 18.15
CA LYS A 159 -16.49 -8.33 18.34
C LYS A 159 -17.60 -8.55 19.36
N LYS A 160 -17.68 -7.72 20.40
CA LYS A 160 -18.77 -7.79 21.38
C LYS A 160 -20.14 -7.34 20.85
N GLN A 161 -20.14 -6.43 19.84
CA GLN A 161 -21.36 -5.85 19.29
C GLN A 161 -21.93 -6.67 18.12
N PHE A 162 -21.07 -7.32 17.35
CA PHE A 162 -21.44 -7.99 16.09
C PHE A 162 -21.16 -9.49 16.10
N PHE A 163 -21.21 -10.10 17.26
CA PHE A 163 -20.87 -11.54 17.46
C PHE A 163 -21.71 -12.52 16.62
N HIS A 164 -22.84 -12.09 16.07
CA HIS A 164 -23.76 -12.93 15.32
C HIS A 164 -23.69 -12.72 13.80
N ASP A 165 -22.81 -11.86 13.32
CA ASP A 165 -22.68 -11.68 11.89
C ASP A 165 -22.11 -12.96 11.24
N LYS A 166 -22.82 -13.43 10.22
CA LYS A 166 -22.39 -14.58 9.44
C LYS A 166 -21.08 -14.24 8.71
N THR A 167 -20.13 -15.14 8.80
CA THR A 167 -18.87 -15.02 8.04
C THR A 167 -19.17 -14.90 6.55
N TRP A 168 -18.65 -13.86 5.93
CA TRP A 168 -18.82 -13.65 4.49
C TRP A 168 -18.00 -14.68 3.71
N GLY A 169 -18.68 -15.42 2.80
CA GLY A 169 -18.03 -16.40 1.93
C GLY A 169 -17.37 -17.58 2.66
N GLY A 170 -17.78 -17.90 3.89
CA GLY A 170 -17.25 -19.03 4.66
C GLY A 170 -15.84 -18.81 5.21
N ARG A 171 -15.33 -17.59 5.21
CA ARG A 171 -14.07 -17.23 5.86
C ARG A 171 -14.35 -16.80 7.29
N SER A 172 -13.73 -17.47 8.26
CA SER A 172 -13.77 -17.08 9.65
C SER A 172 -12.80 -15.92 9.89
N GLU A 173 -13.19 -14.99 10.75
CA GLU A 173 -12.23 -14.09 11.40
C GLU A 173 -11.45 -14.93 12.43
N GLU A 174 -10.30 -15.42 12.08
CA GLU A 174 -9.36 -16.04 13.01
C GLU A 174 -8.19 -15.11 13.30
#